data_65cacea236550c4d082f6c26d8e6f30d
#
_entry.id   65cacea236550c4d082f6c26d8e6f30d
#
_cell.length_a   1.000
_cell.length_b   1.000
_cell.length_c   1.000
_cell.angle_alpha   90.00
_cell.angle_beta   90.00
_cell.angle_gamma   90.00
#
_symmetry.space_group_name_H-M   'P 1'
#
loop_
_entity.id
_entity.type
_entity.pdbx_description
1 polymer ?
#
loop_
_entity_poly.entity_id
_entity_poly.type
_entity_poly.pdbx_seq_one_letter_code
_entity_poly.pdbx_strand_id
1 'polypeptide(L)'
;MQANKAITHIRALLRDDEYESLHISDRAILERLSVVQNDLIAEFGENIHILELEASEQFELEAEIARIYNITLDGREIPTAIFAKAWEMQGTRFTHYGSNRYGVLGLNGERGRELKICASLYAGALRGASDTLALGESYARALALGVLCEFLLIETHPQNLQKLQFYRAEYERAKGALRAGKNRALNPPTLYTRAQA
;
A
#
# COMPACT_ATOMS: atom_id res chain seq x y z
N MET A 1 6.23 0.12 11.66
CA MET A 1 5.56 -0.15 12.97
C MET A 1 5.51 -1.66 13.19
N GLN A 2 5.70 -2.18 14.43
CA GLN A 2 5.54 -3.61 14.71
C GLN A 2 4.06 -3.99 14.81
N ALA A 3 3.71 -5.20 14.38
CA ALA A 3 2.32 -5.68 14.37
C ALA A 3 1.73 -5.80 15.78
N ASN A 4 2.53 -6.15 16.81
CA ASN A 4 2.07 -6.21 18.19
C ASN A 4 1.50 -4.88 18.70
N LYS A 5 2.13 -3.73 18.34
CA LYS A 5 1.60 -2.41 18.71
C LYS A 5 0.24 -2.15 18.07
N ALA A 6 0.07 -2.55 16.80
CA ALA A 6 -1.20 -2.41 16.10
C ALA A 6 -2.28 -3.31 16.73
N ILE A 7 -1.94 -4.57 17.05
CA ILE A 7 -2.86 -5.51 17.71
C ILE A 7 -3.32 -4.93 19.05
N THR A 8 -2.41 -4.46 19.90
CA THR A 8 -2.76 -3.86 21.20
C THR A 8 -3.72 -2.67 21.02
N HIS A 9 -3.44 -1.81 20.06
CA HIS A 9 -4.29 -0.65 19.81
C HIS A 9 -5.69 -1.05 19.29
N ILE A 10 -5.76 -2.04 18.39
CA ILE A 10 -7.02 -2.57 17.87
C ILE A 10 -7.83 -3.21 18.98
N ARG A 11 -7.22 -4.02 19.87
CA ARG A 11 -7.87 -4.65 21.01
C ARG A 11 -8.45 -3.61 21.97
N ALA A 12 -7.69 -2.58 22.32
CA ALA A 12 -8.17 -1.49 23.15
C ALA A 12 -9.42 -0.80 22.56
N LEU A 13 -9.46 -0.60 21.24
CA LEU A 13 -10.62 -0.01 20.55
C LEU A 13 -11.82 -0.97 20.49
N LEU A 14 -11.58 -2.27 20.37
CA LEU A 14 -12.61 -3.31 20.41
C LEU A 14 -13.12 -3.57 21.83
N ARG A 15 -12.41 -3.11 22.87
CA ARG A 15 -12.59 -3.49 24.28
C ARG A 15 -12.44 -5.01 24.47
N ASP A 16 -11.48 -5.60 23.76
CA ASP A 16 -11.14 -7.02 23.77
C ASP A 16 -9.72 -7.17 24.33
N ASP A 17 -9.45 -6.55 25.47
CA ASP A 17 -8.15 -6.49 26.14
C ASP A 17 -8.05 -7.38 27.39
N GLU A 18 -9.14 -8.04 27.79
CA GLU A 18 -9.12 -9.02 28.86
C GLU A 18 -8.58 -10.36 28.37
N TYR A 19 -7.36 -10.70 28.79
CA TYR A 19 -6.61 -11.87 28.32
C TYR A 19 -7.32 -13.21 28.51
N GLU A 20 -8.26 -13.32 29.48
CA GLU A 20 -8.99 -14.53 29.77
C GLU A 20 -10.27 -14.71 28.91
N SER A 21 -10.68 -13.67 28.18
CA SER A 21 -11.93 -13.64 27.40
C SER A 21 -11.78 -13.05 26.01
N LEU A 22 -10.62 -13.24 25.36
CA LEU A 22 -10.41 -12.74 24.01
C LEU A 22 -11.39 -13.36 23.01
N HIS A 23 -12.27 -12.53 22.44
CA HIS A 23 -13.26 -12.97 21.43
C HIS A 23 -12.64 -13.04 20.02
N ILE A 24 -11.57 -12.26 19.76
CA ILE A 24 -10.92 -12.19 18.45
C ILE A 24 -9.48 -12.67 18.59
N SER A 25 -9.10 -13.67 17.80
CA SER A 25 -7.72 -14.17 17.79
C SER A 25 -6.74 -13.18 17.16
N ASP A 26 -5.48 -13.19 17.61
CA ASP A 26 -4.41 -12.38 16.98
C ASP A 26 -4.27 -12.68 15.49
N ARG A 27 -4.46 -13.94 15.10
CA ARG A 27 -4.44 -14.36 13.70
C ARG A 27 -5.50 -13.64 12.88
N ALA A 28 -6.73 -13.57 13.38
CA ALA A 28 -7.82 -12.85 12.69
C ALA A 28 -7.51 -11.35 12.55
N ILE A 29 -6.91 -10.74 13.60
CA ILE A 29 -6.48 -9.34 13.54
C ILE A 29 -5.37 -9.15 12.50
N LEU A 30 -4.36 -10.04 12.45
CA LEU A 30 -3.25 -9.98 11.49
C LEU A 30 -3.73 -10.15 10.05
N GLU A 31 -4.68 -11.04 9.79
CA GLU A 31 -5.27 -11.25 8.47
C GLU A 31 -5.97 -9.96 7.98
N ARG A 32 -6.79 -9.33 8.83
CA ARG A 32 -7.46 -8.05 8.48
C ARG A 32 -6.47 -6.88 8.37
N LEU A 33 -5.47 -6.87 9.25
CA LEU A 33 -4.42 -5.85 9.23
C LEU A 33 -3.61 -5.90 7.92
N SER A 34 -3.35 -7.11 7.39
CA SER A 34 -2.69 -7.31 6.10
C SER A 34 -3.52 -6.75 4.94
N VAL A 35 -4.84 -6.97 4.94
CA VAL A 35 -5.76 -6.44 3.92
C VAL A 35 -5.77 -4.91 3.97
N VAL A 36 -6.07 -4.33 5.13
CA VAL A 36 -6.16 -2.87 5.32
C VAL A 36 -4.84 -2.17 5.02
N GLN A 37 -3.70 -2.80 5.39
CA GLN A 37 -2.39 -2.27 5.04
C GLN A 37 -2.21 -2.17 3.52
N ASN A 38 -2.58 -3.19 2.78
CA ASN A 38 -2.45 -3.22 1.33
C ASN A 38 -3.40 -2.23 0.65
N ASP A 39 -4.61 -2.04 1.15
CA ASP A 39 -5.53 -1.01 0.68
C ASP A 39 -4.94 0.41 0.86
N LEU A 40 -4.34 0.68 2.02
CA LEU A 40 -3.68 1.95 2.28
C LEU A 40 -2.41 2.13 1.45
N ILE A 41 -1.63 1.08 1.21
CA ILE A 41 -0.48 1.11 0.30
C ILE A 41 -0.94 1.51 -1.12
N ALA A 42 -1.97 0.86 -1.63
CA ALA A 42 -2.50 1.15 -2.96
C ALA A 42 -3.07 2.58 -3.06
N GLU A 43 -3.82 3.01 -2.04
CA GLU A 43 -4.44 4.34 -2.01
C GLU A 43 -3.40 5.47 -1.91
N PHE A 44 -2.42 5.31 -1.00
CA PHE A 44 -1.44 6.37 -0.71
C PHE A 44 -0.13 6.22 -1.47
N GLY A 45 0.10 5.10 -2.16
CA GLY A 45 1.34 4.84 -2.86
C GLY A 45 2.54 4.77 -1.92
N GLU A 46 2.38 4.08 -0.80
CA GLU A 46 3.45 3.82 0.18
C GLU A 46 4.24 2.56 -0.18
N ASN A 47 5.19 2.17 0.68
CA ASN A 47 6.05 1.00 0.47
C ASN A 47 6.76 1.06 -0.89
N ILE A 48 7.44 2.20 -1.12
CA ILE A 48 8.12 2.47 -2.39
C ILE A 48 9.47 1.74 -2.43
N HIS A 49 9.71 1.04 -3.52
CA HIS A 49 10.94 0.31 -3.80
C HIS A 49 11.49 0.69 -5.18
N ILE A 50 12.81 0.63 -5.30
CA ILE A 50 13.51 0.66 -6.57
C ILE A 50 13.97 -0.76 -6.86
N LEU A 51 13.39 -1.37 -7.88
CA LEU A 51 13.74 -2.70 -8.34
C LEU A 51 14.73 -2.56 -9.50
N GLU A 52 15.88 -3.22 -9.38
CA GLU A 52 16.91 -3.27 -10.43
C GLU A 52 16.97 -4.70 -10.96
N LEU A 53 16.69 -4.86 -12.24
CA LEU A 53 16.50 -6.15 -12.90
C LEU A 53 17.20 -6.15 -14.25
N GLU A 54 17.50 -7.33 -14.78
CA GLU A 54 17.80 -7.50 -16.20
C GLU A 54 16.49 -7.52 -16.99
N ALA A 55 16.39 -6.67 -18.01
CA ALA A 55 15.20 -6.60 -18.85
C ALA A 55 14.99 -7.90 -19.63
N SER A 56 13.78 -8.41 -19.56
CA SER A 56 13.35 -9.57 -20.36
C SER A 56 11.91 -9.39 -20.84
N GLU A 57 11.53 -10.17 -21.86
CA GLU A 57 10.15 -10.12 -22.39
C GLU A 57 9.12 -10.56 -21.37
N GLN A 58 9.52 -11.39 -20.40
CA GLN A 58 8.68 -11.80 -19.29
C GLN A 58 9.54 -12.12 -18.06
N PHE A 59 9.11 -11.61 -16.91
CA PHE A 59 9.69 -11.91 -15.60
C PHE A 59 8.61 -11.88 -14.52
N GLU A 60 8.93 -12.44 -13.37
CA GLU A 60 8.05 -12.49 -12.20
C GLU A 60 8.71 -11.76 -11.03
N LEU A 61 7.92 -10.99 -10.28
CA LEU A 61 8.36 -10.32 -9.05
C LEU A 61 7.88 -11.10 -7.83
N GLU A 62 8.64 -11.02 -6.73
CA GLU A 62 8.23 -11.63 -5.46
C GLU A 62 6.98 -10.97 -4.88
N ALA A 63 6.77 -9.69 -5.17
CA ALA A 63 5.61 -8.92 -4.73
C ALA A 63 4.92 -8.25 -5.91
N GLU A 64 3.59 -8.16 -5.85
CA GLU A 64 2.78 -7.46 -6.83
C GLU A 64 2.95 -5.95 -6.71
N ILE A 65 3.01 -5.27 -7.85
CA ILE A 65 3.09 -3.81 -7.91
C ILE A 65 1.71 -3.21 -7.67
N ALA A 66 1.60 -2.38 -6.63
CA ALA A 66 0.40 -1.58 -6.33
C ALA A 66 0.32 -0.32 -7.20
N ARG A 67 1.47 0.34 -7.42
CA ARG A 67 1.57 1.55 -8.25
C ARG A 67 2.97 1.72 -8.84
N ILE A 68 3.04 2.08 -10.10
CA ILE A 68 4.27 2.44 -10.78
C ILE A 68 4.44 3.96 -10.78
N TYR A 69 5.65 4.43 -10.46
CA TYR A 69 6.02 5.85 -10.50
C TYR A 69 6.91 6.16 -11.70
N ASN A 70 7.89 5.32 -11.95
CA ASN A 70 8.81 5.50 -13.06
C ASN A 70 9.41 4.15 -13.47
N ILE A 71 9.68 4.00 -14.76
CA ILE A 71 10.39 2.85 -15.31
C ILE A 71 11.45 3.35 -16.27
N THR A 72 12.68 2.89 -16.10
CA THR A 72 13.77 3.22 -17.01
C THR A 72 14.45 1.95 -17.52
N LEU A 73 14.85 1.99 -18.76
CA LEU A 73 15.68 0.97 -19.42
C LEU A 73 16.98 1.63 -19.85
N ASP A 74 18.12 1.17 -19.31
CA ASP A 74 19.43 1.80 -19.48
C ASP A 74 19.41 3.32 -19.22
N GLY A 75 18.70 3.72 -18.16
CA GLY A 75 18.56 5.13 -17.76
C GLY A 75 17.59 5.97 -18.58
N ARG A 76 16.92 5.40 -19.59
CA ARG A 76 15.90 6.09 -20.39
C ARG A 76 14.50 5.66 -19.95
N GLU A 77 13.62 6.59 -19.73
CA GLU A 77 12.23 6.32 -19.38
C GLU A 77 11.53 5.57 -20.53
N ILE A 78 10.77 4.52 -20.17
CA ILE A 78 9.95 3.76 -21.09
C ILE A 78 8.48 3.79 -20.66
N PRO A 79 7.53 3.86 -21.61
CA PRO A 79 6.11 3.90 -21.27
C PRO A 79 5.60 2.56 -20.76
N THR A 80 4.55 2.62 -19.93
CA THR A 80 3.74 1.47 -19.57
C THR A 80 2.63 1.26 -20.58
N ALA A 81 2.34 0.00 -20.94
CA ALA A 81 1.26 -0.35 -21.83
C ALA A 81 0.36 -1.43 -21.21
N ILE A 82 -0.96 -1.32 -21.42
CA ILE A 82 -1.90 -2.39 -21.10
C ILE A 82 -1.63 -3.55 -22.07
N PHE A 83 -1.48 -4.75 -21.55
CA PHE A 83 -1.12 -5.94 -22.33
C PHE A 83 -1.95 -6.11 -23.61
N ALA A 84 -3.26 -5.95 -23.55
CA ALA A 84 -4.16 -6.08 -24.69
C ALA A 84 -3.84 -5.11 -25.86
N LYS A 85 -3.24 -3.94 -25.57
CA LYS A 85 -2.85 -2.92 -26.54
C LYS A 85 -1.35 -2.85 -26.77
N ALA A 86 -0.58 -3.56 -25.99
CA ALA A 86 0.88 -3.47 -26.03
C ALA A 86 1.45 -3.95 -27.38
N TRP A 87 0.80 -4.88 -28.05
CA TRP A 87 1.21 -5.41 -29.35
C TRP A 87 0.96 -4.45 -30.53
N GLU A 88 0.05 -3.49 -30.35
CA GLU A 88 -0.28 -2.50 -31.38
C GLU A 88 0.67 -1.28 -31.33
N MET A 89 1.41 -1.11 -30.23
CA MET A 89 2.30 0.02 -30.03
C MET A 89 3.70 -0.28 -30.58
N GLN A 90 4.36 0.71 -31.17
CA GLN A 90 5.76 0.62 -31.59
C GLN A 90 6.69 1.02 -30.46
N GLY A 91 7.93 0.50 -30.48
CA GLY A 91 9.00 0.82 -29.54
C GLY A 91 9.00 -0.01 -28.27
N THR A 92 9.96 0.26 -27.39
CA THR A 92 10.15 -0.46 -26.14
C THR A 92 9.18 0.03 -25.09
N ARG A 93 8.53 -0.89 -24.35
CA ARG A 93 7.51 -0.58 -23.35
C ARG A 93 7.43 -1.67 -22.30
N PHE A 94 7.04 -1.25 -21.11
CA PHE A 94 6.76 -2.14 -20.00
C PHE A 94 5.29 -2.57 -20.01
N THR A 95 5.02 -3.83 -19.70
CA THR A 95 3.65 -4.37 -19.66
C THR A 95 3.44 -5.30 -18.47
N HIS A 96 2.20 -5.40 -18.05
CA HIS A 96 1.73 -6.29 -16.99
C HIS A 96 0.89 -7.41 -17.60
N TYR A 97 1.26 -8.66 -17.34
CA TYR A 97 0.59 -9.86 -17.87
C TYR A 97 -0.48 -10.42 -16.92
N GLY A 98 -0.53 -9.94 -15.69
CA GLY A 98 -1.45 -10.37 -14.63
C GLY A 98 -0.70 -10.84 -13.38
N SER A 99 -1.31 -10.64 -12.20
CA SER A 99 -0.70 -10.89 -10.89
C SER A 99 0.67 -10.23 -10.76
N ASN A 100 1.72 -11.00 -10.49
CA ASN A 100 3.10 -10.53 -10.35
C ASN A 100 3.97 -10.74 -11.59
N ARG A 101 3.37 -11.01 -12.77
CA ARG A 101 4.09 -11.21 -14.04
C ARG A 101 4.13 -9.95 -14.89
N TYR A 102 5.32 -9.55 -15.27
CA TYR A 102 5.63 -8.32 -15.99
C TYR A 102 6.58 -8.62 -17.14
N GLY A 103 6.80 -7.66 -18.02
CA GLY A 103 7.81 -7.78 -19.07
C GLY A 103 8.06 -6.49 -19.83
N VAL A 104 9.10 -6.52 -20.64
CA VAL A 104 9.47 -5.42 -21.53
C VAL A 104 9.35 -5.90 -22.97
N LEU A 105 8.40 -5.33 -23.71
CA LEU A 105 8.22 -5.61 -25.13
C LEU A 105 9.09 -4.69 -25.99
N GLY A 106 9.52 -5.17 -27.16
CA GLY A 106 10.33 -4.40 -28.09
C GLY A 106 11.81 -4.37 -27.76
N LEU A 107 12.32 -5.36 -27.02
CA LEU A 107 13.76 -5.54 -26.77
C LEU A 107 14.54 -6.01 -28.02
N ASN A 108 13.85 -6.52 -29.06
CA ASN A 108 14.44 -6.99 -30.31
C ASN A 108 15.59 -8.00 -30.14
N GLY A 109 15.52 -8.84 -29.11
CA GLY A 109 16.54 -9.84 -28.80
C GLY A 109 17.76 -9.30 -28.05
N GLU A 110 17.82 -8.02 -27.69
CA GLU A 110 18.87 -7.44 -26.85
C GLU A 110 18.78 -7.99 -25.42
N ARG A 111 19.92 -8.48 -24.92
CA ARG A 111 20.07 -9.02 -23.54
C ARG A 111 20.98 -8.13 -22.71
N GLY A 112 20.90 -8.29 -21.36
CA GLY A 112 21.80 -7.59 -20.43
C GLY A 112 21.45 -6.11 -20.23
N ARG A 113 20.27 -5.67 -20.65
CA ARG A 113 19.83 -4.27 -20.45
C ARG A 113 19.33 -4.06 -19.02
N GLU A 114 19.73 -2.96 -18.40
CA GLU A 114 19.33 -2.62 -17.04
C GLU A 114 17.90 -2.05 -17.01
N LEU A 115 16.99 -2.73 -16.31
CA LEU A 115 15.63 -2.26 -16.05
C LEU A 115 15.53 -1.78 -14.60
N LYS A 116 15.16 -0.52 -14.39
CA LYS A 116 14.85 0.03 -13.06
C LYS A 116 13.38 0.40 -12.99
N ILE A 117 12.70 -0.11 -11.96
CA ILE A 117 11.29 0.16 -11.70
C ILE A 117 11.18 0.83 -10.33
N CYS A 118 10.73 2.09 -10.30
CA CYS A 118 10.33 2.75 -9.07
C CYS A 118 8.83 2.52 -8.88
N ALA A 119 8.47 1.73 -7.87
CA ALA A 119 7.09 1.30 -7.66
C ALA A 119 6.75 1.16 -6.17
N SER A 120 5.46 1.33 -5.86
CA SER A 120 4.86 0.88 -4.61
C SER A 120 4.51 -0.60 -4.74
N LEU A 121 4.90 -1.41 -3.76
CA LEU A 121 4.63 -2.85 -3.75
C LEU A 121 3.62 -3.20 -2.67
N TYR A 122 2.76 -4.18 -2.93
CA TYR A 122 1.95 -4.77 -1.88
C TYR A 122 2.84 -5.46 -0.84
N ALA A 123 2.47 -5.34 0.41
CA ALA A 123 3.17 -6.02 1.50
C ALA A 123 2.72 -7.49 1.57
N GLY A 124 3.64 -8.35 1.97
CA GLY A 124 3.32 -9.75 2.27
C GLY A 124 2.35 -9.88 3.46
N ALA A 125 1.69 -11.03 3.55
CA ALA A 125 0.79 -11.32 4.65
C ALA A 125 1.56 -11.37 6.00
N LEU A 126 0.99 -10.75 7.02
CA LEU A 126 1.50 -10.79 8.39
C LEU A 126 1.25 -12.19 8.97
N ARG A 127 2.28 -12.80 9.54
CA ARG A 127 2.25 -14.17 10.10
C ARG A 127 2.30 -14.19 11.62
N GLY A 128 2.85 -13.13 12.22
CA GLY A 128 3.06 -13.06 13.67
C GLY A 128 3.09 -11.64 14.21
N ALA A 129 2.92 -11.52 15.53
CA ALA A 129 2.93 -10.24 16.24
C ALA A 129 4.30 -9.52 16.20
N SER A 130 5.38 -10.26 15.92
CA SER A 130 6.74 -9.72 15.75
C SER A 130 7.00 -9.12 14.37
N ASP A 131 6.11 -9.34 13.40
CA ASP A 131 6.29 -8.84 12.05
C ASP A 131 6.26 -7.32 12.02
N THR A 132 6.98 -6.75 11.05
CA THR A 132 7.00 -5.31 10.81
C THR A 132 6.04 -4.96 9.70
N LEU A 133 5.13 -4.02 9.98
CA LEU A 133 4.25 -3.43 8.99
C LEU A 133 5.05 -2.59 7.99
N ALA A 134 4.70 -2.66 6.71
CA ALA A 134 5.28 -1.82 5.67
C ALA A 134 4.93 -0.34 5.85
N LEU A 135 3.81 -0.05 6.52
CA LEU A 135 3.39 1.32 6.84
C LEU A 135 3.98 1.81 8.18
N GLY A 136 4.37 3.08 8.20
CA GLY A 136 4.93 3.75 9.38
C GLY A 136 3.88 4.05 10.46
N GLU A 137 4.34 4.60 11.59
CA GLU A 137 3.46 4.92 12.75
C GLU A 137 2.40 5.98 12.44
N SER A 138 2.64 6.86 11.47
CA SER A 138 1.63 7.83 11.00
C SER A 138 0.34 7.19 10.50
N TYR A 139 0.40 5.94 10.05
CA TYR A 139 -0.75 5.16 9.58
C TYR A 139 -1.47 4.39 10.69
N ALA A 140 -0.95 4.35 11.92
CA ALA A 140 -1.46 3.50 13.01
C ALA A 140 -2.96 3.69 13.25
N ARG A 141 -3.45 4.94 13.28
CA ARG A 141 -4.87 5.23 13.48
C ARG A 141 -5.72 4.75 12.31
N ALA A 142 -5.29 4.99 11.08
CA ALA A 142 -6.03 4.54 9.89
C ALA A 142 -6.09 3.00 9.83
N LEU A 143 -4.96 2.33 10.10
CA LEU A 143 -4.90 0.86 10.16
C LEU A 143 -5.89 0.30 11.19
N ALA A 144 -5.87 0.83 12.42
CA ALA A 144 -6.75 0.34 13.48
C ALA A 144 -8.23 0.56 13.15
N LEU A 145 -8.60 1.73 12.66
CA LEU A 145 -9.98 2.04 12.28
C LEU A 145 -10.44 1.23 11.07
N GLY A 146 -9.57 0.99 10.09
CA GLY A 146 -9.85 0.11 8.95
C GLY A 146 -10.16 -1.32 9.39
N VAL A 147 -9.32 -1.89 10.26
CA VAL A 147 -9.53 -3.25 10.83
C VAL A 147 -10.83 -3.33 11.63
N LEU A 148 -11.16 -2.30 12.41
CA LEU A 148 -12.47 -2.22 13.10
C LEU A 148 -13.63 -2.25 12.13
N CYS A 149 -13.55 -1.51 11.03
CA CYS A 149 -14.59 -1.52 10.01
C CYS A 149 -14.76 -2.92 9.39
N GLU A 150 -13.65 -3.64 9.14
CA GLU A 150 -13.69 -5.01 8.62
C GLU A 150 -14.39 -5.98 9.58
N PHE A 151 -14.09 -5.91 10.90
CA PHE A 151 -14.77 -6.75 11.88
C PHE A 151 -16.26 -6.45 11.99
N LEU A 152 -16.63 -5.16 12.03
CA LEU A 152 -18.02 -4.74 12.14
C LEU A 152 -18.88 -5.07 10.90
N LEU A 153 -18.24 -5.27 9.74
CA LEU A 153 -18.92 -5.72 8.52
C LEU A 153 -19.41 -7.18 8.61
N ILE A 154 -18.73 -8.02 9.41
CA ILE A 154 -19.05 -9.44 9.54
C ILE A 154 -20.23 -9.64 10.50
N GLU A 155 -20.44 -8.73 11.44
CA GLU A 155 -21.48 -8.82 12.44
C GLU A 155 -22.81 -8.21 11.95
N THR A 156 -23.86 -9.04 11.91
CA THR A 156 -25.19 -8.69 11.37
C THR A 156 -26.11 -7.97 12.37
N HIS A 157 -25.65 -7.65 13.58
CA HIS A 157 -26.50 -7.01 14.58
C HIS A 157 -26.78 -5.54 14.25
N PRO A 158 -28.05 -5.04 14.35
CA PRO A 158 -28.41 -3.66 13.97
C PRO A 158 -27.61 -2.57 14.69
N GLN A 159 -27.23 -2.80 15.96
CA GLN A 159 -26.40 -1.84 16.71
C GLN A 159 -24.99 -1.69 16.12
N ASN A 160 -24.49 -2.71 15.41
CA ASN A 160 -23.18 -2.66 14.79
C ASN A 160 -23.16 -1.83 13.51
N LEU A 161 -24.32 -1.69 12.84
CA LEU A 161 -24.45 -0.78 11.67
C LEU A 161 -24.21 0.68 12.06
N GLN A 162 -24.73 1.13 13.20
CA GLN A 162 -24.48 2.51 13.68
C GLN A 162 -23.01 2.70 14.06
N LYS A 163 -22.42 1.73 14.77
CA LYS A 163 -20.99 1.74 15.08
C LYS A 163 -20.14 1.74 13.80
N LEU A 164 -20.49 0.92 12.83
CA LEU A 164 -19.80 0.84 11.55
C LEU A 164 -19.82 2.19 10.81
N GLN A 165 -20.97 2.87 10.76
CA GLN A 165 -21.07 4.20 10.15
C GLN A 165 -20.16 5.22 10.85
N PHE A 166 -20.14 5.21 12.18
CA PHE A 166 -19.25 6.06 12.97
C PHE A 166 -17.77 5.78 12.66
N TYR A 167 -17.33 4.50 12.74
CA TYR A 167 -15.94 4.16 12.51
C TYR A 167 -15.50 4.37 11.06
N ARG A 168 -16.40 4.18 10.07
CA ARG A 168 -16.12 4.55 8.69
C ARG A 168 -15.86 6.05 8.52
N ALA A 169 -16.67 6.89 9.16
CA ALA A 169 -16.45 8.33 9.14
C ALA A 169 -15.10 8.70 9.77
N GLU A 170 -14.74 8.09 10.91
CA GLU A 170 -13.45 8.30 11.56
C GLU A 170 -12.28 7.77 10.70
N TYR A 171 -12.45 6.64 10.02
CA TYR A 171 -11.46 6.09 9.09
C TYR A 171 -11.21 7.05 7.92
N GLU A 172 -12.26 7.57 7.29
CA GLU A 172 -12.11 8.57 6.23
C GLU A 172 -11.47 9.88 6.73
N ARG A 173 -11.77 10.32 7.96
CA ARG A 173 -11.08 11.46 8.59
C ARG A 173 -9.59 11.19 8.78
N ALA A 174 -9.23 10.00 9.25
CA ALA A 174 -7.83 9.60 9.42
C ALA A 174 -7.10 9.59 8.08
N LYS A 175 -7.71 9.05 7.02
CA LYS A 175 -7.16 9.10 5.65
C LYS A 175 -7.05 10.54 5.13
N GLY A 176 -8.03 11.38 5.40
CA GLY A 176 -7.98 12.80 5.06
C GLY A 176 -6.81 13.53 5.71
N ALA A 177 -6.51 13.24 6.98
CA ALA A 177 -5.35 13.79 7.68
C ALA A 177 -4.02 13.33 7.06
N LEU A 178 -3.91 12.06 6.64
CA LEU A 178 -2.74 11.53 5.93
C LEU A 178 -2.54 12.22 4.58
N ARG A 179 -3.61 12.40 3.77
CA ARG A 179 -3.56 13.15 2.50
C ARG A 179 -3.08 14.58 2.71
N ALA A 180 -3.63 15.26 3.72
CA ALA A 180 -3.23 16.63 4.06
C ALA A 180 -1.76 16.72 4.49
N GLY A 181 -1.26 15.75 5.28
CA GLY A 181 0.13 15.65 5.67
C GLY A 181 1.07 15.48 4.47
N LYS A 182 0.73 14.58 3.54
CA LYS A 182 1.50 14.37 2.29
C LYS A 182 1.53 15.62 1.42
N ASN A 183 0.38 16.26 1.22
CA ASN A 183 0.30 17.47 0.41
C ASN A 183 1.15 18.62 0.99
N ARG A 184 1.24 18.74 2.32
CA ARG A 184 2.13 19.70 2.97
C ARG A 184 3.60 19.37 2.78
N ALA A 185 3.97 18.10 2.80
CA ALA A 185 5.35 17.66 2.57
C ALA A 185 5.80 17.92 1.12
N LEU A 186 4.88 17.74 0.15
CA LEU A 186 5.14 17.99 -1.27
C LEU A 186 5.12 19.49 -1.63
N ASN A 187 4.31 20.29 -0.92
CA ASN A 187 4.15 21.72 -1.13
C ASN A 187 4.38 22.44 0.21
N PRO A 188 5.64 22.56 0.69
CA PRO A 188 5.93 23.29 1.91
C PRO A 188 5.45 24.74 1.75
N PRO A 189 4.80 25.33 2.79
CA PRO A 189 4.38 26.72 2.74
C PRO A 189 5.61 27.59 2.50
N THR A 190 5.56 28.42 1.46
CA THR A 190 6.60 29.43 1.20
C THR A 190 6.51 30.44 2.34
N LEU A 191 7.47 30.40 3.25
CA LEU A 191 7.62 31.43 4.28
C LEU A 191 8.08 32.72 3.58
N TYR A 192 7.12 33.58 3.24
CA TYR A 192 7.43 34.94 2.90
C TYR A 192 7.93 35.62 4.18
N THR A 193 9.22 35.68 4.40
CA THR A 193 9.84 36.62 5.33
C THR A 193 9.55 38.01 4.79
N ARG A 194 8.56 38.68 5.33
CA ARG A 194 8.39 40.11 5.17
C ARG A 194 9.62 40.75 5.80
N ALA A 195 10.61 41.13 4.99
CA ALA A 195 11.62 42.08 5.41
C ALA A 195 10.87 43.39 5.75
N GLN A 196 10.78 43.69 7.03
CA GLN A 196 10.36 45.02 7.46
C GLN A 196 11.50 45.98 7.07
N ALA A 197 11.21 46.85 6.13
CA ALA A 197 12.01 48.04 5.83
C ALA A 197 11.72 49.11 6.87
#